data_5344b11d1d228590520bf56ebdb2feed
#
_entry.id   5344b11d1d228590520bf56ebdb2feed
#
_cell.length_a   1.000
_cell.length_b   1.000
_cell.length_c   1.000
_cell.angle_alpha   90.00
_cell.angle_beta   90.00
_cell.angle_gamma   90.00
#
_symmetry.space_group_name_H-M   'P 1'
#
loop_
_entity.id
_entity.type
_entity.pdbx_description
1 polymer ?
#
loop_
_entity_poly.entity_id
_entity_poly.type
_entity_poly.pdbx_seq_one_letter_code
_entity_poly.pdbx_strand_id
1 'polypeptide(L)'
;MGVFQLKTADYLFMKYRTMTVELMTVVQEYYPHLSKAEALRKANNQEFPFSVFKIDPSKRAPFLVHIKDLADILDKKYSEAANDFATFHR
;
A
#
# COMPACT_ATOMS: atom_id res chain seq x y z
N MET A 1 4.15 -3.48 -33.31
CA MET A 1 3.20 -3.18 -32.24
C MET A 1 3.80 -3.49 -30.89
N GLY A 2 3.81 -2.53 -29.98
CA GLY A 2 4.39 -2.75 -28.67
C GLY A 2 3.52 -3.64 -27.79
N VAL A 3 4.17 -4.33 -26.87
CA VAL A 3 3.46 -5.12 -25.86
C VAL A 3 3.01 -4.17 -24.75
N PHE A 4 1.71 -4.16 -24.49
CA PHE A 4 1.18 -3.39 -23.38
C PHE A 4 1.53 -4.11 -22.07
N GLN A 5 2.21 -3.40 -21.17
CA GLN A 5 2.51 -3.93 -19.84
C GLN A 5 1.85 -3.06 -18.79
N LEU A 6 0.96 -3.66 -18.03
CA LEU A 6 0.30 -3.00 -16.92
C LEU A 6 1.22 -3.08 -15.69
N LYS A 7 1.64 -1.93 -15.19
CA LYS A 7 2.42 -1.86 -13.95
C LYS A 7 1.47 -1.89 -12.77
N THR A 8 1.99 -2.29 -11.61
CA THR A 8 1.20 -2.33 -10.38
C THR A 8 0.59 -0.97 -10.07
N ALA A 9 1.35 0.11 -10.24
CA ALA A 9 0.82 1.46 -10.01
C ALA A 9 -0.34 1.78 -10.96
N ASP A 10 -0.27 1.32 -12.21
CA ASP A 10 -1.36 1.55 -13.18
C ASP A 10 -2.63 0.81 -12.74
N TYR A 11 -2.49 -0.42 -12.29
CA TYR A 11 -3.62 -1.20 -11.77
C TYR A 11 -4.26 -0.50 -10.57
N LEU A 12 -3.43 -0.04 -9.63
CA LEU A 12 -3.95 0.64 -8.44
C LEU A 12 -4.65 1.94 -8.79
N PHE A 13 -4.11 2.69 -9.75
CA PHE A 13 -4.77 3.90 -10.20
C PHE A 13 -6.13 3.60 -10.83
N MET A 14 -6.22 2.56 -11.65
CA MET A 14 -7.50 2.16 -12.23
C MET A 14 -8.48 1.70 -11.16
N LYS A 15 -7.99 1.02 -10.14
CA LYS A 15 -8.82 0.51 -9.05
C LYS A 15 -9.38 1.63 -8.17
N TYR A 16 -8.51 2.55 -7.75
CA TYR A 16 -8.89 3.59 -6.80
C TYR A 16 -9.27 4.90 -7.48
N ARG A 17 -8.88 5.08 -8.72
CA ARG A 17 -9.17 6.29 -9.51
C ARG A 17 -8.58 7.56 -8.89
N THR A 18 -7.49 7.43 -8.14
CA THR A 18 -6.82 8.54 -7.49
C THR A 18 -5.36 8.19 -7.26
N MET A 19 -4.52 9.21 -7.15
CA MET A 19 -3.10 9.01 -6.86
C MET A 19 -2.84 8.83 -5.37
N THR A 20 -3.76 9.27 -4.52
CA THR A 20 -3.66 9.12 -3.07
C THR A 20 -4.90 8.44 -2.55
N VAL A 21 -4.72 7.44 -1.70
CA VAL A 21 -5.80 6.62 -1.15
C VAL A 21 -5.81 6.82 0.36
N GLU A 22 -6.98 6.86 0.97
CA GLU A 22 -7.06 6.91 2.42
C GLU A 22 -6.43 5.66 3.02
N LEU A 23 -5.67 5.85 4.09
CA LEU A 23 -5.01 4.73 4.78
C LEU A 23 -6.00 3.64 5.17
N MET A 24 -7.18 4.02 5.66
CA MET A 24 -8.15 3.02 6.10
C MET A 24 -8.65 2.13 4.95
N THR A 25 -8.69 2.65 3.73
CA THR A 25 -9.03 1.83 2.57
C THR A 25 -7.95 0.75 2.35
N VAL A 26 -6.68 1.15 2.46
CA VAL A 26 -5.56 0.21 2.34
C VAL A 26 -5.57 -0.81 3.48
N VAL A 27 -5.85 -0.35 4.70
CA VAL A 27 -5.89 -1.23 5.87
C VAL A 27 -6.99 -2.27 5.72
N GLN A 28 -8.17 -1.90 5.29
CA GLN A 28 -9.26 -2.84 5.10
C GLN A 28 -8.92 -3.92 4.10
N GLU A 29 -8.13 -3.59 3.09
CA GLU A 29 -7.80 -4.50 2.01
C GLU A 29 -6.61 -5.39 2.31
N TYR A 30 -5.54 -4.80 2.86
CA TYR A 30 -4.27 -5.50 3.04
C TYR A 30 -3.93 -5.82 4.49
N TYR A 31 -4.60 -5.17 5.45
CA TYR A 31 -4.36 -5.38 6.88
C TYR A 31 -5.70 -5.55 7.62
N PRO A 32 -6.55 -6.48 7.15
CA PRO A 32 -7.89 -6.61 7.74
C PRO A 32 -7.89 -7.03 9.20
N HIS A 33 -6.77 -7.50 9.70
CA HIS A 33 -6.60 -7.90 11.10
C HIS A 33 -6.38 -6.72 12.05
N LEU A 34 -6.11 -5.51 11.51
CA LEU A 34 -5.89 -4.34 12.35
C LEU A 34 -7.21 -3.62 12.60
N SER A 35 -7.40 -3.21 13.88
CA SER A 35 -8.48 -2.29 14.22
C SER A 35 -8.13 -0.88 13.76
N LYS A 36 -9.13 0.00 13.72
CA LYS A 36 -8.89 1.40 13.39
C LYS A 36 -7.88 2.04 14.33
N ALA A 37 -8.02 1.77 15.64
CA ALA A 37 -7.11 2.33 16.64
C ALA A 37 -5.68 1.85 16.42
N GLU A 38 -5.50 0.56 16.13
CA GLU A 38 -4.17 0.01 15.85
C GLU A 38 -3.57 0.61 14.58
N ALA A 39 -4.38 0.77 13.53
CA ALA A 39 -3.91 1.36 12.28
C ALA A 39 -3.47 2.81 12.48
N LEU A 40 -4.23 3.59 13.24
CA LEU A 40 -3.88 4.97 13.52
C LEU A 40 -2.61 5.07 14.36
N ARG A 41 -2.44 4.18 15.33
CA ARG A 41 -1.22 4.13 16.14
C ARG A 41 0.00 3.82 15.27
N LYS A 42 -0.12 2.82 14.40
CA LYS A 42 0.98 2.47 13.49
C LYS A 42 1.31 3.64 12.55
N ALA A 43 0.30 4.34 12.07
CA ALA A 43 0.50 5.49 11.20
C ALA A 43 1.24 6.62 11.93
N ASN A 44 0.84 6.91 13.16
CA ASN A 44 1.49 7.95 13.96
C ASN A 44 2.94 7.61 14.28
N ASN A 45 3.26 6.34 14.40
CA ASN A 45 4.61 5.85 14.73
C ASN A 45 5.42 5.49 13.47
N GLN A 46 4.91 5.76 12.28
CA GLN A 46 5.59 5.45 11.02
C GLN A 46 5.97 3.97 10.91
N GLU A 47 5.07 3.07 11.33
CA GLU A 47 5.34 1.62 11.36
C GLU A 47 4.87 0.88 10.11
N PHE A 48 4.23 1.57 9.16
CA PHE A 48 3.88 0.95 7.88
C PHE A 48 5.09 0.96 6.94
N PRO A 49 5.18 0.00 6.02
CA PRO A 49 6.32 -0.07 5.09
C PRO A 49 6.25 0.95 3.94
N PHE A 50 5.26 1.82 3.96
CA PHE A 50 5.09 2.90 2.99
C PHE A 50 4.86 4.20 3.74
N SER A 51 5.06 5.33 3.05
CA SER A 51 4.85 6.64 3.65
C SER A 51 3.37 6.89 3.87
N VAL A 52 3.04 7.31 5.08
CA VAL A 52 1.68 7.71 5.45
C VAL A 52 1.73 9.19 5.82
N PHE A 53 0.85 9.98 5.22
CA PHE A 53 0.92 11.43 5.40
C PHE A 53 -0.48 12.02 5.47
N LYS A 54 -0.54 13.27 5.93
CA LYS A 54 -1.77 14.06 5.98
C LYS A 54 -1.55 15.36 5.22
N ILE A 55 -2.59 15.84 4.57
CA ILE A 55 -2.56 17.16 3.93
C ILE A 55 -2.74 18.26 4.97
N ASP A 56 -3.58 18.00 5.96
CA ASP A 56 -3.90 18.94 7.04
C ASP A 56 -3.39 18.35 8.36
N PRO A 57 -2.73 19.15 9.22
CA PRO A 57 -2.23 18.63 10.50
C PRO A 57 -3.31 18.32 11.53
N SER A 58 -4.57 18.60 11.24
CA SER A 58 -5.68 18.31 12.15
C SER A 58 -5.75 16.83 12.50
N LYS A 59 -6.10 16.53 13.75
CA LYS A 59 -6.31 15.15 14.19
C LYS A 59 -7.45 14.47 13.42
N ARG A 60 -8.37 15.24 12.87
CA ARG A 60 -9.51 14.72 12.11
C ARG A 60 -9.17 14.45 10.65
N ALA A 61 -8.07 14.98 10.15
CA ALA A 61 -7.69 14.76 8.77
C ALA A 61 -7.30 13.30 8.57
N PRO A 62 -7.69 12.69 7.45
CA PRO A 62 -7.34 11.29 7.20
C PRO A 62 -5.88 11.14 6.84
N PHE A 63 -5.28 10.02 7.23
CA PHE A 63 -3.99 9.62 6.71
C PHE A 63 -4.14 9.15 5.27
N LEU A 64 -3.18 9.49 4.44
CA LEU A 64 -3.18 9.16 3.01
C LEU A 64 -1.95 8.36 2.65
N VAL A 65 -2.09 7.53 1.63
CA VAL A 65 -0.99 6.72 1.07
C VAL A 65 -0.93 7.00 -0.43
N HIS A 66 0.25 7.27 -0.96
CA HIS A 66 0.41 7.45 -2.40
C HIS A 66 0.45 6.09 -3.08
N ILE A 67 -0.26 5.93 -4.19
CA ILE A 67 -0.35 4.63 -4.87
C ILE A 67 1.00 4.13 -5.35
N LYS A 68 1.93 5.02 -5.67
CA LYS A 68 3.27 4.61 -6.08
C LYS A 68 4.00 3.87 -4.96
N ASP A 69 3.90 4.37 -3.73
CA ASP A 69 4.54 3.72 -2.59
C ASP A 69 3.88 2.38 -2.29
N LEU A 70 2.55 2.32 -2.38
CA LEU A 70 1.83 1.07 -2.19
C LEU A 70 2.22 0.06 -3.26
N ALA A 71 2.31 0.49 -4.52
CA ALA A 71 2.73 -0.38 -5.61
C ALA A 71 4.12 -0.95 -5.38
N ASP A 72 5.05 -0.11 -4.93
CA ASP A 72 6.44 -0.53 -4.68
C ASP A 72 6.49 -1.62 -3.60
N ILE A 73 5.72 -1.47 -2.51
CA ILE A 73 5.74 -2.47 -1.45
C ILE A 73 5.05 -3.77 -1.89
N LEU A 74 3.98 -3.68 -2.68
CA LEU A 74 3.34 -4.88 -3.21
C LEU A 74 4.29 -5.66 -4.11
N ASP A 75 5.02 -4.96 -4.99
CA ASP A 75 6.00 -5.59 -5.87
C ASP A 75 7.12 -6.23 -5.08
N LYS A 76 7.61 -5.54 -4.05
CA LYS A 76 8.67 -6.05 -3.19
C LYS A 76 8.24 -7.32 -2.47
N LYS A 77 7.05 -7.31 -1.89
CA LYS A 77 6.55 -8.48 -1.16
C LYS A 77 6.30 -9.66 -2.09
N TYR A 78 5.82 -9.40 -3.29
CA TYR A 78 5.65 -10.44 -4.27
C TYR A 78 7.01 -11.06 -4.67
N SER A 79 8.02 -10.22 -4.93
CA SER A 79 9.35 -10.69 -5.30
C SER A 79 9.98 -11.54 -4.20
N GLU A 80 9.83 -11.12 -2.93
CA GLU A 80 10.33 -11.90 -1.80
C GLU A 80 9.65 -13.27 -1.74
N ALA A 81 8.32 -13.30 -1.90
CA ALA A 81 7.58 -14.55 -1.88
C ALA A 81 7.97 -15.46 -3.05
N ALA A 82 8.17 -14.90 -4.23
CA ALA A 82 8.57 -15.68 -5.40
C ALA A 82 9.97 -16.29 -5.20
N ASN A 83 10.89 -15.55 -4.60
CA ASN A 83 12.23 -16.05 -4.30
C ASN A 83 12.17 -17.17 -3.26
N ASP A 84 11.36 -17.01 -2.22
CA ASP A 84 11.20 -18.05 -1.21
C ASP A 84 10.60 -19.31 -1.82
N PHE A 85 9.60 -19.18 -2.65
CA PHE A 85 8.98 -20.30 -3.35
C PHE A 85 10.01 -21.03 -4.20
N ALA A 86 10.78 -20.32 -5.00
CA ALA A 86 11.81 -20.92 -5.85
C ALA A 86 12.86 -21.66 -5.02
N THR A 87 13.24 -21.11 -3.87
CA THR A 87 14.21 -21.74 -2.98
C THR A 87 13.70 -23.07 -2.43
N PHE A 88 12.44 -23.12 -2.02
CA PHE A 88 11.85 -24.32 -1.44
C PHE A 88 11.53 -25.39 -2.50
N HIS A 89 11.39 -25.01 -3.77
CA HIS A 89 10.97 -25.93 -4.83
C HIS A 89 12.06 -26.21 -5.86
N ARG A 90 13.31 -26.08 -5.47
CA ARG A 90 14.44 -26.43 -6.33
C ARG A 90 14.55 -27.93 -6.54
#